data_af35b14cf6fd44bdb578d1a120b2d978
#
_entry.id   af35b14cf6fd44bdb578d1a120b2d978
#
_cell.length_a   1.000
_cell.length_b   1.000
_cell.length_c   1.000
_cell.angle_alpha   90.00
_cell.angle_beta   90.00
_cell.angle_gamma   90.00
#
_symmetry.space_group_name_H-M   'P 1'
#
loop_
_entity.id
_entity.type
_entity.pdbx_description
1 polymer ?
#
loop_
_entity_poly.entity_id
_entity_poly.type
_entity_poly.pdbx_seq_one_letter_code
_entity_poly.pdbx_strand_id
1 'polypeptide(L)'
;IIADGSEGGTGAAPLEYQDHMGTPLIEGLHILHNALVGTGLRDGIRIGAAGKITSGHDVVRRLIQGADFCMSARAMMMAVGCIQAQKCHTDRCPTGVATQNPRFYRGLDPVSKGERVFRYHQATVREVAQMIATPICGTRSISRNCRPPVSPTTPGAGGFGMSRKANRNGPVRFSTPA
;
A
#
# COMPACT_ATOMS: atom_id res chain seq x y z
N ILE A 1 -10.42 2.03 9.79
CA ILE A 1 -9.63 3.20 10.18
C ILE A 1 -8.23 3.05 9.61
N ILE A 2 -7.61 4.15 9.14
CA ILE A 2 -6.23 4.13 8.64
C ILE A 2 -5.37 4.97 9.59
N ALA A 3 -4.31 4.35 10.11
CA ALA A 3 -3.23 5.05 10.79
C ALA A 3 -2.24 5.49 9.70
N ASP A 4 -2.22 6.79 9.40
CA ASP A 4 -1.30 7.37 8.43
C ASP A 4 -0.17 8.08 9.20
N GLY A 5 1.00 7.50 9.17
CA GLY A 5 2.18 8.08 9.81
C GLY A 5 2.75 9.23 8.97
N SER A 6 3.16 10.29 9.65
CA SER A 6 3.79 11.47 9.01
C SER A 6 5.04 11.15 8.19
N GLU A 7 5.63 9.99 8.39
CA GLU A 7 6.89 9.57 7.78
C GLU A 7 6.77 9.18 6.31
N GLY A 8 5.58 8.99 5.81
CA GLY A 8 5.33 8.58 4.44
C GLY A 8 4.49 9.55 3.64
N GLY A 9 4.31 10.74 4.18
CA GLY A 9 3.36 11.75 3.75
C GLY A 9 3.21 12.00 2.25
N THR A 10 2.37 12.92 1.91
CA THR A 10 2.03 13.27 0.53
C THR A 10 3.25 13.78 -0.22
N GLY A 11 3.67 13.08 -1.28
CA GLY A 11 4.79 13.51 -2.14
C GLY A 11 4.55 14.87 -2.82
N ALA A 12 3.33 15.35 -2.81
CA ALA A 12 2.96 16.67 -3.34
C ALA A 12 3.10 17.80 -2.30
N ALA A 13 3.32 17.50 -1.03
CA ALA A 13 3.54 18.53 -0.01
C ALA A 13 4.96 19.09 -0.07
N PRO A 14 5.20 20.32 0.41
CA PRO A 14 6.54 20.83 0.68
C PRO A 14 7.33 19.88 1.59
N LEU A 15 8.65 19.86 1.43
CA LEU A 15 9.54 18.89 2.09
C LEU A 15 9.39 18.89 3.62
N GLU A 16 9.17 20.09 4.20
CA GLU A 16 9.01 20.29 5.63
C GLU A 16 7.77 19.55 6.19
N TYR A 17 6.76 19.36 5.36
CA TYR A 17 5.51 18.71 5.78
C TYR A 17 5.44 17.23 5.40
N GLN A 18 6.36 16.73 4.58
CA GLN A 18 6.33 15.33 4.16
C GLN A 18 6.70 14.35 5.27
N ASP A 19 7.66 14.71 6.12
CA ASP A 19 8.26 13.80 7.08
C ASP A 19 8.23 14.31 8.53
N HIS A 20 7.67 15.50 8.79
CA HIS A 20 7.76 16.16 10.10
C HIS A 20 6.42 16.58 10.72
N MET A 21 5.30 16.25 10.09
CA MET A 21 3.97 16.59 10.57
C MET A 21 3.21 15.34 11.00
N GLY A 22 2.64 15.39 12.20
CA GLY A 22 1.80 14.31 12.73
C GLY A 22 2.55 13.33 13.63
N THR A 23 1.86 12.26 14.02
CA THR A 23 2.39 11.20 14.89
C THR A 23 3.11 10.15 14.05
N PRO A 24 4.30 9.66 14.48
CA PRO A 24 4.95 8.54 13.83
C PRO A 24 4.04 7.31 13.72
N LEU A 25 4.14 6.56 12.61
CA LEU A 25 3.23 5.45 12.34
C LEU A 25 3.20 4.40 13.46
N ILE A 26 4.35 4.04 14.01
CA ILE A 26 4.43 2.99 15.04
C ILE A 26 3.63 3.39 16.27
N GLU A 27 3.84 4.62 16.77
CA GLU A 27 3.14 5.13 17.93
C GLU A 27 1.64 5.28 17.66
N GLY A 28 1.28 5.91 16.54
CA GLY A 28 -0.11 6.09 16.14
C GLY A 28 -0.86 4.76 15.98
N LEU A 29 -0.21 3.74 15.40
CA LEU A 29 -0.79 2.42 15.23
C LEU A 29 -1.02 1.71 16.58
N HIS A 30 -0.05 1.77 17.50
CA HIS A 30 -0.20 1.21 18.83
C HIS A 30 -1.28 1.90 19.66
N ILE A 31 -1.34 3.23 19.63
CA ILE A 31 -2.38 4.01 20.31
C ILE A 31 -3.75 3.59 19.79
N LEU A 32 -3.92 3.57 18.45
CA LEU A 32 -5.19 3.20 17.81
C LEU A 32 -5.59 1.76 18.15
N HIS A 33 -4.66 0.80 18.01
CA HIS A 33 -4.92 -0.60 18.30
C HIS A 33 -5.36 -0.79 19.77
N ASN A 34 -4.60 -0.23 20.73
CA ASN A 34 -4.87 -0.36 22.15
C ASN A 34 -6.19 0.32 22.54
N ALA A 35 -6.50 1.48 21.97
CA ALA A 35 -7.77 2.16 22.21
C ALA A 35 -8.97 1.33 21.75
N LEU A 36 -8.88 0.70 20.57
CA LEU A 36 -9.94 -0.18 20.06
C LEU A 36 -10.06 -1.47 20.87
N VAL A 37 -8.97 -2.02 21.36
CA VAL A 37 -8.99 -3.18 22.27
C VAL A 37 -9.64 -2.80 23.60
N GLY A 38 -9.23 -1.67 24.20
CA GLY A 38 -9.75 -1.20 25.49
C GLY A 38 -11.24 -0.85 25.46
N THR A 39 -11.77 -0.44 24.30
CA THR A 39 -13.19 -0.14 24.11
C THR A 39 -14.02 -1.34 23.62
N GLY A 40 -13.39 -2.50 23.38
CA GLY A 40 -14.04 -3.69 22.84
C GLY A 40 -14.48 -3.58 21.37
N LEU A 41 -14.01 -2.57 20.63
CA LEU A 41 -14.41 -2.33 19.24
C LEU A 41 -13.44 -2.97 18.21
N ARG A 42 -12.29 -3.51 18.65
CA ARG A 42 -11.23 -3.98 17.75
C ARG A 42 -11.68 -5.06 16.77
N ASP A 43 -12.55 -5.97 17.19
CA ASP A 43 -13.01 -7.08 16.35
C ASP A 43 -13.94 -6.62 15.21
N GLY A 44 -14.64 -5.52 15.40
CA GLY A 44 -15.53 -4.93 14.40
C GLY A 44 -14.85 -3.93 13.46
N ILE A 45 -13.62 -3.49 13.76
CA ILE A 45 -12.93 -2.43 13.04
C ILE A 45 -11.59 -2.93 12.49
N ARG A 46 -11.38 -2.77 11.17
CA ARG A 46 -10.09 -3.04 10.54
C ARG A 46 -9.20 -1.80 10.56
N ILE A 47 -7.91 -2.03 10.85
CA ILE A 47 -6.89 -0.98 10.90
C ILE A 47 -5.97 -1.13 9.69
N GLY A 48 -5.85 -0.06 8.90
CA GLY A 48 -4.85 0.08 7.85
C GLY A 48 -3.63 0.85 8.36
N ALA A 49 -2.44 0.44 7.94
CA ALA A 49 -1.20 1.16 8.22
C ALA A 49 -0.64 1.78 6.94
N ALA A 50 -0.35 3.08 6.97
CA ALA A 50 0.28 3.83 5.89
C ALA A 50 1.48 4.62 6.42
N GLY A 51 2.64 4.49 5.78
CA GLY A 51 3.85 5.23 6.14
C GLY A 51 5.11 4.40 5.94
N LYS A 52 5.95 4.81 5.00
CA LYS A 52 7.26 4.19 4.65
C LYS A 52 7.24 2.66 4.54
N ILE A 53 6.17 2.11 3.99
CA ILE A 53 6.03 0.66 3.75
C ILE A 53 6.56 0.36 2.36
N THR A 54 7.71 -0.31 2.28
CA THR A 54 8.44 -0.51 1.02
C THR A 54 8.72 -1.98 0.69
N SER A 55 8.74 -2.86 1.67
CA SER A 55 9.09 -4.27 1.51
C SER A 55 8.06 -5.17 2.20
N GLY A 56 8.12 -6.47 1.90
CA GLY A 56 7.32 -7.47 2.62
C GLY A 56 7.64 -7.51 4.11
N HIS A 57 8.90 -7.24 4.48
CA HIS A 57 9.30 -7.12 5.89
C HIS A 57 8.55 -5.99 6.61
N ASP A 58 8.44 -4.81 5.97
CA ASP A 58 7.68 -3.70 6.55
C ASP A 58 6.21 -4.07 6.74
N VAL A 59 5.61 -4.74 5.75
CA VAL A 59 4.23 -5.23 5.84
C VAL A 59 4.06 -6.14 7.04
N VAL A 60 4.91 -7.19 7.18
CA VAL A 60 4.83 -8.14 8.30
C VAL A 60 5.00 -7.43 9.64
N ARG A 61 5.93 -6.49 9.74
CA ARG A 61 6.11 -5.69 10.97
C ARG A 61 4.84 -4.92 11.35
N ARG A 62 4.14 -4.30 10.39
CA ARG A 62 2.90 -3.57 10.67
C ARG A 62 1.75 -4.50 11.05
N LEU A 63 1.66 -5.67 10.43
CA LEU A 63 0.67 -6.70 10.82
C LEU A 63 0.90 -7.16 12.26
N ILE A 64 2.14 -7.39 12.67
CA ILE A 64 2.50 -7.75 14.06
C ILE A 64 2.11 -6.63 15.05
N GLN A 65 2.23 -5.37 14.62
CA GLN A 65 1.88 -4.19 15.44
C GLN A 65 0.39 -3.92 15.54
N GLY A 66 -0.46 -4.73 14.89
CA GLY A 66 -1.92 -4.64 15.01
C GLY A 66 -2.64 -4.09 13.79
N ALA A 67 -1.96 -3.85 12.67
CA ALA A 67 -2.62 -3.56 11.41
C ALA A 67 -3.26 -4.82 10.81
N ASP A 68 -4.37 -4.66 10.09
CA ASP A 68 -5.00 -5.73 9.30
C ASP A 68 -4.58 -5.67 7.84
N PHE A 69 -4.16 -4.50 7.36
CA PHE A 69 -3.65 -4.29 6.00
C PHE A 69 -2.69 -3.11 5.95
N CYS A 70 -1.92 -3.02 4.88
CA CYS A 70 -0.94 -1.97 4.66
C CYS A 70 -1.18 -1.22 3.35
N MET A 71 -0.83 0.07 3.34
CA MET A 71 -0.84 0.91 2.16
C MET A 71 0.58 1.34 1.83
N SER A 72 1.00 1.08 0.59
CA SER A 72 2.33 1.45 0.09
C SER A 72 2.17 2.47 -1.03
N ALA A 73 2.66 3.69 -0.83
CA ALA A 73 2.57 4.77 -1.80
C ALA A 73 3.90 5.02 -2.52
N ARG A 74 4.93 5.48 -1.79
CA ARG A 74 6.23 5.87 -2.40
C ARG A 74 6.92 4.69 -3.10
N ALA A 75 6.84 3.50 -2.55
CA ALA A 75 7.42 2.33 -3.18
C ALA A 75 6.74 1.99 -4.51
N MET A 76 5.41 2.11 -4.61
CA MET A 76 4.70 1.98 -5.87
C MET A 76 5.07 3.09 -6.85
N MET A 77 5.26 4.33 -6.39
CA MET A 77 5.77 5.42 -7.23
C MET A 77 7.15 5.10 -7.78
N MET A 78 8.06 4.53 -6.99
CA MET A 78 9.39 4.10 -7.46
C MET A 78 9.28 2.97 -8.48
N ALA A 79 8.37 2.01 -8.29
CA ALA A 79 8.10 0.97 -9.28
C ALA A 79 7.60 1.56 -10.60
N VAL A 80 6.80 2.61 -10.57
CA VAL A 80 6.37 3.36 -11.76
C VAL A 80 7.54 4.09 -12.44
N GLY A 81 8.56 4.51 -11.69
CA GLY A 81 9.75 5.17 -12.25
C GLY A 81 10.11 6.49 -11.57
N CYS A 82 9.64 6.72 -10.34
CA CYS A 82 10.08 7.86 -9.54
C CYS A 82 11.58 7.75 -9.22
N ILE A 83 12.31 8.83 -9.42
CA ILE A 83 13.74 8.96 -9.13
C ILE A 83 14.01 9.80 -7.88
N GLN A 84 13.01 10.05 -7.06
CA GLN A 84 13.10 10.89 -5.86
C GLN A 84 13.64 12.31 -6.11
N ALA A 85 13.26 12.91 -7.22
CA ALA A 85 13.67 14.28 -7.57
C ALA A 85 13.09 15.36 -6.64
N GLN A 86 12.17 15.00 -5.75
CA GLN A 86 11.51 15.87 -4.77
C GLN A 86 10.88 17.13 -5.37
N LYS A 87 10.41 17.03 -6.63
CA LYS A 87 9.74 18.11 -7.37
C LYS A 87 8.22 17.89 -7.48
N CYS A 88 7.64 16.99 -6.68
CA CYS A 88 6.24 16.59 -6.79
C CYS A 88 5.26 17.74 -6.59
N HIS A 89 5.59 18.68 -5.69
CA HIS A 89 4.76 19.86 -5.38
C HIS A 89 4.86 20.99 -6.42
N THR A 90 5.76 20.87 -7.39
CA THR A 90 6.06 21.97 -8.34
C THR A 90 5.47 21.74 -9.73
N ASP A 91 4.78 20.63 -9.98
CA ASP A 91 4.34 20.18 -11.32
C ASP A 91 5.49 19.99 -12.34
N ARG A 92 6.74 19.88 -11.84
CA ARG A 92 7.95 19.73 -12.66
C ARG A 92 8.65 18.37 -12.43
N CYS A 93 7.86 17.33 -12.19
CA CYS A 93 8.40 15.99 -12.03
C CYS A 93 9.10 15.54 -13.33
N PRO A 94 10.42 15.28 -13.32
CA PRO A 94 11.17 14.99 -14.55
C PRO A 94 10.81 13.63 -15.17
N THR A 95 10.26 12.72 -14.38
CA THR A 95 9.88 11.37 -14.84
C THR A 95 8.39 11.24 -15.18
N GLY A 96 7.62 12.30 -15.07
CA GLY A 96 6.20 12.28 -15.39
C GLY A 96 5.27 11.66 -14.35
N VAL A 97 5.81 11.09 -13.25
CA VAL A 97 5.02 10.35 -12.24
C VAL A 97 4.08 11.26 -11.45
N ALA A 98 4.51 12.49 -11.14
CA ALA A 98 3.75 13.44 -10.32
C ALA A 98 3.67 14.81 -11.00
N THR A 99 3.11 14.86 -12.20
CA THR A 99 2.91 16.10 -12.97
C THR A 99 1.72 15.95 -13.91
N GLN A 100 1.06 17.06 -14.20
CA GLN A 100 0.03 17.17 -15.22
C GLN A 100 0.58 17.75 -16.53
N ASN A 101 1.87 18.11 -16.57
CA ASN A 101 2.49 18.71 -17.74
C ASN A 101 2.73 17.66 -18.83
N PRO A 102 2.12 17.81 -20.04
CA PRO A 102 2.24 16.84 -21.13
C PRO A 102 3.67 16.58 -21.59
N ARG A 103 4.56 17.55 -21.44
CA ARG A 103 5.97 17.42 -21.82
C ARG A 103 6.67 16.33 -20.99
N PHE A 104 6.29 16.19 -19.72
CA PHE A 104 6.93 15.24 -18.80
C PHE A 104 6.19 13.90 -18.77
N TYR A 105 4.86 13.87 -18.67
CA TYR A 105 4.14 12.60 -18.53
C TYR A 105 4.11 11.76 -19.82
N ARG A 106 4.37 12.34 -21.00
CA ARG A 106 4.49 11.57 -22.25
C ARG A 106 5.56 10.47 -22.21
N GLY A 107 6.59 10.63 -21.37
CA GLY A 107 7.63 9.63 -21.15
C GLY A 107 7.20 8.47 -20.26
N LEU A 108 6.00 8.54 -19.67
CA LEU A 108 5.47 7.52 -18.78
C LEU A 108 4.62 6.53 -19.57
N ASP A 109 5.23 5.47 -20.11
CA ASP A 109 4.51 4.43 -20.82
C ASP A 109 3.71 3.53 -19.85
N PRO A 110 2.36 3.53 -19.89
CA PRO A 110 1.53 2.77 -18.96
C PRO A 110 1.74 1.26 -19.03
N VAL A 111 2.07 0.72 -20.21
CA VAL A 111 2.20 -0.73 -20.42
C VAL A 111 3.45 -1.24 -19.71
N SER A 112 4.61 -0.66 -20.01
CA SER A 112 5.88 -1.08 -19.40
C SER A 112 5.92 -0.76 -17.90
N LYS A 113 5.33 0.36 -17.48
CA LYS A 113 5.29 0.73 -16.06
C LYS A 113 4.31 -0.13 -15.27
N GLY A 114 3.18 -0.48 -15.87
CA GLY A 114 2.21 -1.43 -15.29
C GLY A 114 2.84 -2.78 -14.98
N GLU A 115 3.63 -3.33 -15.91
CA GLU A 115 4.35 -4.59 -15.71
C GLU A 115 5.38 -4.48 -14.56
N ARG A 116 6.10 -3.37 -14.44
CA ARG A 116 7.03 -3.14 -13.32
C ARG A 116 6.32 -3.11 -11.98
N VAL A 117 5.19 -2.40 -11.88
CA VAL A 117 4.37 -2.35 -10.66
C VAL A 117 3.85 -3.73 -10.29
N PHE A 118 3.38 -4.49 -11.28
CA PHE A 118 2.90 -5.85 -11.08
C PHE A 118 4.01 -6.75 -10.51
N ARG A 119 5.20 -6.76 -11.12
CA ARG A 119 6.34 -7.56 -10.63
C ARG A 119 6.77 -7.17 -9.23
N TYR A 120 6.84 -5.87 -8.94
CA TYR A 120 7.17 -5.38 -7.61
C TYR A 120 6.14 -5.85 -6.57
N HIS A 121 4.84 -5.70 -6.86
CA HIS A 121 3.77 -6.14 -5.97
C HIS A 121 3.81 -7.66 -5.74
N GLN A 122 3.99 -8.44 -6.79
CA GLN A 122 4.11 -9.90 -6.70
C GLN A 122 5.32 -10.32 -5.83
N ALA A 123 6.46 -9.65 -5.99
CA ALA A 123 7.64 -9.92 -5.17
C ALA A 123 7.37 -9.61 -3.68
N THR A 124 6.76 -8.46 -3.40
CA THR A 124 6.39 -8.07 -2.03
C THR A 124 5.43 -9.07 -1.38
N VAL A 125 4.39 -9.50 -2.10
CA VAL A 125 3.42 -10.48 -1.58
C VAL A 125 4.09 -11.83 -1.34
N ARG A 126 4.99 -12.27 -2.23
CA ARG A 126 5.75 -13.51 -2.05
C ARG A 126 6.65 -13.45 -0.82
N GLU A 127 7.34 -12.34 -0.61
CA GLU A 127 8.17 -12.10 0.57
C GLU A 127 7.34 -12.19 1.85
N VAL A 128 6.19 -11.51 1.89
CA VAL A 128 5.25 -11.58 3.03
C VAL A 128 4.83 -13.03 3.30
N ALA A 129 4.42 -13.76 2.26
CA ALA A 129 3.99 -15.15 2.40
C ALA A 129 5.11 -16.06 2.93
N GLN A 130 6.34 -15.89 2.46
CA GLN A 130 7.50 -16.63 2.94
C GLN A 130 7.80 -16.35 4.42
N MET A 131 7.74 -15.07 4.83
CA MET A 131 7.98 -14.68 6.22
C MET A 131 6.91 -15.23 7.16
N ILE A 132 5.64 -15.20 6.76
CA ILE A 132 4.54 -15.73 7.58
C ILE A 132 4.58 -17.26 7.65
N ALA A 133 4.99 -17.93 6.57
CA ALA A 133 5.10 -19.38 6.51
C ALA A 133 6.30 -19.93 7.31
N THR A 134 7.30 -19.08 7.62
CA THR A 134 8.45 -19.49 8.42
C THR A 134 8.03 -19.64 9.88
N PRO A 135 8.20 -20.81 10.52
CA PRO A 135 7.86 -20.99 11.94
C PRO A 135 8.84 -20.18 12.80
N ILE A 136 8.49 -18.94 13.10
CA ILE A 136 9.21 -18.11 14.05
C ILE A 136 8.74 -18.54 15.46
N CYS A 137 9.65 -18.98 16.28
CA CYS A 137 9.39 -19.30 17.68
C CYS A 137 8.74 -18.07 18.37
N GLY A 138 7.45 -18.17 18.68
CA GLY A 138 6.68 -17.04 19.24
C GLY A 138 5.38 -16.69 18.52
N THR A 139 5.00 -17.41 17.48
CA THR A 139 3.83 -17.13 16.61
C THR A 139 2.45 -17.21 17.30
N ARG A 140 2.36 -17.45 18.61
CA ARG A 140 1.08 -17.44 19.33
C ARG A 140 0.35 -16.09 19.31
N SER A 141 1.05 -14.98 19.04
CA SER A 141 0.42 -13.67 19.00
C SER A 141 -0.11 -13.30 17.60
N ILE A 142 0.51 -13.82 16.54
CA ILE A 142 0.08 -13.57 15.15
C ILE A 142 -1.19 -14.37 14.82
N SER A 143 -1.35 -15.55 15.40
CA SER A 143 -2.46 -16.46 15.11
C SER A 143 -3.83 -15.96 15.58
N ARG A 144 -3.90 -14.99 16.47
CA ARG A 144 -5.19 -14.42 16.92
C ARG A 144 -5.75 -13.38 15.95
N ASN A 145 -4.91 -12.77 15.11
CA ASN A 145 -5.32 -11.77 14.14
C ASN A 145 -5.25 -12.26 12.68
N CYS A 146 -4.55 -13.37 12.42
CA CYS A 146 -4.55 -13.99 11.09
C CYS A 146 -5.67 -15.04 11.04
N ARG A 147 -6.78 -14.70 10.41
CA ARG A 147 -7.63 -15.77 9.85
C ARG A 147 -6.74 -16.58 8.90
N PRO A 148 -6.79 -17.94 8.97
CA PRO A 148 -6.03 -18.76 8.03
C PRO A 148 -6.38 -18.33 6.59
N PRO A 149 -5.41 -18.28 5.68
CA PRO A 149 -5.70 -18.04 4.28
C PRO A 149 -6.73 -19.07 3.85
N VAL A 150 -7.81 -18.60 3.24
CA VAL A 150 -8.78 -19.47 2.58
C VAL A 150 -7.99 -20.31 1.60
N SER A 151 -8.01 -21.62 1.77
CA SER A 151 -7.30 -22.57 0.91
C SER A 151 -7.61 -22.25 -0.56
N PRO A 152 -6.63 -22.21 -1.45
CA PRO A 152 -6.85 -21.92 -2.85
C PRO A 152 -7.44 -23.16 -3.52
N THR A 153 -8.74 -23.35 -3.45
CA THR A 153 -9.46 -24.38 -4.22
C THR A 153 -10.21 -23.80 -5.40
N THR A 154 -9.78 -22.64 -5.92
CA THR A 154 -10.26 -22.15 -7.23
C THR A 154 -9.16 -21.33 -7.89
N PRO A 155 -8.73 -21.64 -9.13
CA PRO A 155 -7.81 -20.78 -9.85
C PRO A 155 -8.59 -19.54 -10.29
N GLY A 156 -8.30 -18.38 -9.67
CA GLY A 156 -8.83 -17.12 -10.18
C GLY A 156 -9.21 -16.02 -9.21
N ALA A 157 -8.87 -16.06 -7.92
CA ALA A 157 -9.21 -14.93 -7.04
C ALA A 157 -8.23 -14.76 -5.88
N GLY A 158 -6.98 -14.52 -6.17
CA GLY A 158 -5.96 -14.08 -5.20
C GLY A 158 -5.77 -12.58 -5.28
N GLY A 159 -6.82 -11.78 -5.10
CA GLY A 159 -6.74 -10.33 -5.03
C GLY A 159 -6.83 -9.88 -3.59
N PHE A 160 -5.85 -9.13 -3.15
CA PHE A 160 -5.95 -8.24 -2.01
C PHE A 160 -7.26 -7.44 -2.14
N GLY A 161 -8.27 -7.78 -1.34
CA GLY A 161 -9.58 -7.16 -1.13
C GLY A 161 -10.08 -6.04 -2.04
N MET A 162 -10.06 -6.18 -3.36
CA MET A 162 -10.95 -5.43 -4.24
C MET A 162 -12.20 -6.27 -4.48
N SER A 163 -13.25 -5.99 -3.76
CA SER A 163 -14.60 -6.45 -4.08
C SER A 163 -14.94 -5.99 -5.49
N ARG A 164 -14.79 -6.86 -6.48
CA ARG A 164 -15.40 -6.67 -7.79
C ARG A 164 -16.90 -6.89 -7.61
N LYS A 165 -17.66 -5.81 -7.43
CA LYS A 165 -19.06 -5.83 -7.85
C LYS A 165 -19.03 -6.08 -9.34
N ALA A 166 -19.54 -7.22 -9.78
CA ALA A 166 -19.70 -7.54 -11.17
C ALA A 166 -20.61 -6.48 -11.81
N ASN A 167 -20.01 -5.59 -12.58
CA ASN A 167 -20.77 -4.68 -13.44
C ASN A 167 -21.26 -5.50 -14.64
N ARG A 168 -22.56 -5.71 -14.75
CA ARG A 168 -23.22 -6.48 -15.83
C ARG A 168 -23.32 -5.70 -17.14
N ASN A 169 -22.57 -4.63 -17.33
CA ASN A 169 -22.59 -3.88 -18.57
C ASN A 169 -21.25 -4.11 -19.31
N GLY A 170 -21.38 -4.56 -20.54
CA GLY A 170 -20.32 -5.04 -21.41
C GLY A 170 -19.16 -4.06 -21.69
N PRO A 171 -18.26 -4.39 -22.63
CA PRO A 171 -16.98 -3.71 -22.77
C PRO A 171 -17.14 -2.23 -23.07
N VAL A 172 -16.48 -1.40 -22.28
CA VAL A 172 -16.39 0.04 -22.52
C VAL A 172 -15.57 0.27 -23.79
N ARG A 173 -16.23 0.69 -24.85
CA ARG A 173 -15.55 1.18 -26.06
C ARG A 173 -15.04 2.59 -25.78
N PHE A 174 -13.74 2.76 -25.82
CA PHE A 174 -13.12 4.08 -25.90
C PHE A 174 -13.27 4.59 -27.34
N SER A 175 -14.15 5.56 -27.57
CA SER A 175 -14.16 6.34 -28.79
C SER A 175 -13.11 7.44 -28.69
N THR A 176 -12.14 7.41 -29.58
CA THR A 176 -11.23 8.52 -29.84
C THR A 176 -12.01 9.66 -30.47
N PRO A 177 -11.91 10.90 -29.98
CA PRO A 177 -12.39 12.06 -30.74
C PRO A 177 -11.43 12.36 -31.89
N ALA A 178 -12.00 12.75 -33.00
CA ALA A 178 -11.34 13.17 -34.23
C ALA A 178 -10.45 14.41 -34.06
#